data_4b3843d21300fda57409cc12f82bf8bb
#
_entry.id   4b3843d21300fda57409cc12f82bf8bb
#
_cell.length_a   1.000
_cell.length_b   1.000
_cell.length_c   1.000
_cell.angle_alpha   90.00
_cell.angle_beta   90.00
_cell.angle_gamma   90.00
#
_symmetry.space_group_name_H-M   'P 1'
#
loop_
_entity.id
_entity.type
_entity.pdbx_description
1 polymer ?
#
loop_
_entity_poly.entity_id
_entity_poly.type
_entity_poly.pdbx_seq_one_letter_code
_entity_poly.pdbx_strand_id
1 'polypeptide(L)'
;MEIFSAACVYPRQSPRRKPAPFRADKKERRGMKRNHSLSEKHPLLSMLLSIAAATLVCSLAASISSSDFVQYLLMSVAGILCLLAQKWWFAPAFKGVFRAEIPLRKIGLLFVPFLIQLLLSWLLNVMDHGLFFHATALRVVMALSAGFGEEVMFRGLSIPIGMRYFKGKNKILTVALFTSVVFGLSHLGNAKGGNAIGIVQGIVTIGTGLFYAAVFLRTGSIMVTIIMHALYDWMYFVTNPALQNGDMAAMGVTTAVIISCVIDLSMGVVGFWLIRPAVREKIEAVWQKKWLDYALPVETGSAYQGKH
;
A
#
# COMPACT_ATOMS: atom_id res chain seq x y z
N MET A 1 -57.60 31.13 -10.23
CA MET A 1 -56.20 30.90 -10.72
C MET A 1 -55.62 29.82 -9.85
N GLU A 2 -55.93 28.56 -10.22
CA GLU A 2 -55.57 27.36 -9.45
C GLU A 2 -54.20 26.87 -9.94
N ILE A 3 -53.26 26.71 -9.00
CA ILE A 3 -51.93 26.16 -9.29
C ILE A 3 -51.91 24.69 -8.87
N PHE A 4 -51.78 23.81 -9.86
CA PHE A 4 -51.68 22.36 -9.74
C PHE A 4 -50.55 21.93 -8.82
N SER A 5 -50.87 21.18 -7.76
CA SER A 5 -49.95 20.39 -6.94
C SER A 5 -49.84 19.00 -7.57
N ALA A 6 -48.73 18.75 -8.27
CA ALA A 6 -48.40 17.42 -8.76
C ALA A 6 -47.64 16.66 -7.66
N ALA A 7 -48.36 15.77 -6.96
CA ALA A 7 -47.73 14.82 -6.02
C ALA A 7 -46.92 13.78 -6.80
N CYS A 8 -45.59 13.84 -6.68
CA CYS A 8 -44.67 12.78 -7.14
C CYS A 8 -44.90 11.51 -6.31
N VAL A 9 -45.58 10.53 -6.88
CA VAL A 9 -45.68 9.19 -6.31
C VAL A 9 -44.37 8.45 -6.58
N TYR A 10 -43.52 8.29 -5.55
CA TYR A 10 -42.34 7.40 -5.60
C TYR A 10 -42.82 5.94 -5.64
N PRO A 11 -42.37 5.12 -6.61
CA PRO A 11 -42.67 3.71 -6.62
C PRO A 11 -42.02 3.04 -5.41
N ARG A 12 -42.80 2.33 -4.60
CA ARG A 12 -42.33 1.47 -3.50
C ARG A 12 -41.33 0.48 -4.06
N GLN A 13 -40.06 0.63 -3.67
CA GLN A 13 -39.03 -0.38 -3.94
C GLN A 13 -39.41 -1.66 -3.19
N SER A 14 -39.61 -2.75 -3.93
CA SER A 14 -39.79 -4.07 -3.36
C SER A 14 -38.57 -4.42 -2.47
N PRO A 15 -38.78 -5.10 -1.33
CA PRO A 15 -37.68 -5.47 -0.44
C PRO A 15 -36.71 -6.39 -1.22
N ARG A 16 -35.49 -5.91 -1.48
CA ARG A 16 -34.42 -6.73 -2.07
C ARG A 16 -34.22 -7.95 -1.21
N ARG A 17 -34.47 -9.13 -1.76
CA ARG A 17 -34.14 -10.42 -1.10
C ARG A 17 -32.66 -10.38 -0.73
N LYS A 18 -32.38 -10.54 0.58
CA LYS A 18 -31.01 -10.72 1.06
C LYS A 18 -30.43 -11.93 0.34
N PRO A 19 -29.24 -11.84 -0.26
CA PRO A 19 -28.60 -13.01 -0.86
C PRO A 19 -28.43 -14.08 0.21
N ALA A 20 -28.83 -15.31 -0.12
CA ALA A 20 -28.68 -16.45 0.77
C ALA A 20 -27.20 -16.58 1.21
N PRO A 21 -26.92 -16.89 2.48
CA PRO A 21 -25.55 -17.06 2.93
C PRO A 21 -24.90 -18.20 2.12
N PHE A 22 -23.74 -17.91 1.53
CA PHE A 22 -22.95 -18.88 0.80
C PHE A 22 -22.59 -20.06 1.74
N ARG A 23 -23.28 -21.17 1.58
CA ARG A 23 -22.96 -22.44 2.27
C ARG A 23 -21.83 -23.11 1.49
N ALA A 24 -20.58 -22.83 1.83
CA ALA A 24 -19.47 -23.64 1.38
C ALA A 24 -19.67 -25.11 1.81
N ASP A 25 -19.51 -26.03 0.86
CA ASP A 25 -19.63 -27.47 1.13
C ASP A 25 -18.62 -27.89 2.22
N LYS A 26 -19.01 -28.87 3.07
CA LYS A 26 -18.15 -29.43 4.12
C LYS A 26 -16.81 -29.96 3.57
N LYS A 27 -16.77 -30.38 2.30
CA LYS A 27 -15.56 -30.85 1.62
C LYS A 27 -14.60 -29.69 1.30
N GLU A 28 -15.12 -28.53 0.89
CA GLU A 28 -14.32 -27.31 0.68
C GLU A 28 -13.74 -26.76 1.99
N ARG A 29 -14.51 -26.86 3.11
CA ARG A 29 -14.03 -26.45 4.43
C ARG A 29 -12.88 -27.31 4.97
N ARG A 30 -12.82 -28.61 4.63
CA ARG A 30 -11.71 -29.49 5.03
C ARG A 30 -10.41 -29.19 4.29
N GLY A 31 -10.47 -28.73 3.04
CA GLY A 31 -9.28 -28.27 2.29
C GLY A 31 -8.71 -26.92 2.75
N MET A 32 -9.47 -26.13 3.52
CA MET A 32 -9.08 -24.77 3.92
C MET A 32 -8.25 -24.69 5.22
N LYS A 33 -8.03 -25.80 5.95
CA LYS A 33 -7.22 -25.78 7.19
C LYS A 33 -5.73 -25.92 6.86
N ARG A 34 -5.12 -24.91 6.21
CA ARG A 34 -3.67 -24.73 6.28
C ARG A 34 -3.31 -24.22 7.67
N ASN A 35 -2.23 -24.78 8.22
CA ASN A 35 -1.77 -24.38 9.55
C ASN A 35 -1.06 -23.02 9.48
N HIS A 36 -1.76 -21.95 9.78
CA HIS A 36 -1.23 -20.58 9.86
C HIS A 36 -0.88 -20.18 11.30
N SER A 37 -0.49 -21.16 12.13
CA SER A 37 -0.30 -20.99 13.59
C SER A 37 0.65 -19.86 13.95
N LEU A 38 1.72 -19.63 13.18
CA LEU A 38 2.65 -18.50 13.40
C LEU A 38 1.96 -17.16 13.15
N SER A 39 1.25 -17.00 12.03
CA SER A 39 0.55 -15.75 11.69
C SER A 39 -0.59 -15.46 12.66
N GLU A 40 -1.25 -16.49 13.17
CA GLU A 40 -2.32 -16.34 14.16
C GLU A 40 -1.80 -15.93 15.54
N LYS A 41 -0.65 -16.47 15.97
CA LYS A 41 -0.05 -16.17 17.26
C LYS A 41 0.80 -14.90 17.25
N HIS A 42 1.56 -14.70 16.17
CA HIS A 42 2.57 -13.64 16.04
C HIS A 42 2.44 -12.91 14.70
N PRO A 43 1.34 -12.16 14.44
CA PRO A 43 1.09 -11.54 13.13
C PRO A 43 2.16 -10.54 12.72
N LEU A 44 2.69 -9.71 13.63
CA LEU A 44 3.76 -8.75 13.32
C LEU A 44 5.07 -9.45 12.95
N LEU A 45 5.42 -10.54 13.65
CA LEU A 45 6.58 -11.35 13.28
C LEU A 45 6.40 -11.97 11.90
N SER A 46 5.20 -12.46 11.57
CA SER A 46 4.92 -13.02 10.24
C SER A 46 4.96 -11.96 9.14
N MET A 47 4.52 -10.73 9.43
CA MET A 47 4.68 -9.59 8.54
C MET A 47 6.16 -9.30 8.28
N LEU A 48 6.98 -9.23 9.34
CA LEU A 48 8.42 -8.99 9.24
C LEU A 48 9.12 -10.10 8.44
N LEU A 49 8.82 -11.35 8.74
CA LEU A 49 9.41 -12.50 8.03
C LEU A 49 9.02 -12.53 6.55
N SER A 50 7.79 -12.12 6.21
CA SER A 50 7.36 -12.04 4.81
C SER A 50 8.13 -10.94 4.04
N ILE A 51 8.37 -9.80 4.68
CA ILE A 51 9.20 -8.72 4.11
C ILE A 51 10.64 -9.21 3.94
N ALA A 52 11.24 -9.76 5.00
CA ALA A 52 12.63 -10.23 4.97
C ALA A 52 12.86 -11.32 3.92
N ALA A 53 11.95 -12.30 3.82
CA ALA A 53 12.02 -13.36 2.80
C ALA A 53 11.93 -12.79 1.38
N ALA A 54 11.01 -11.87 1.14
CA ALA A 54 10.87 -11.23 -0.18
C ALA A 54 12.09 -10.37 -0.53
N THR A 55 12.61 -9.59 0.42
CA THR A 55 13.84 -8.82 0.25
C THR A 55 15.01 -9.73 -0.11
N LEU A 56 15.17 -10.84 0.59
CA LEU A 56 16.22 -11.82 0.28
C LEU A 56 16.06 -12.40 -1.13
N VAL A 57 14.85 -12.83 -1.51
CA VAL A 57 14.57 -13.40 -2.84
C VAL A 57 14.84 -12.37 -3.94
N CYS A 58 14.38 -11.13 -3.77
CA CYS A 58 14.62 -10.05 -4.73
C CYS A 58 16.11 -9.68 -4.84
N SER A 59 16.85 -9.64 -3.71
CA SER A 59 18.28 -9.37 -3.70
C SER A 59 19.09 -10.48 -4.38
N LEU A 60 18.73 -11.75 -4.13
CA LEU A 60 19.35 -12.88 -4.82
C LEU A 60 19.06 -12.86 -6.32
N ALA A 61 17.84 -12.52 -6.73
CA ALA A 61 17.49 -12.39 -8.14
C ALA A 61 18.31 -11.26 -8.80
N ALA A 62 18.46 -10.11 -8.15
CA ALA A 62 19.28 -9.02 -8.65
C ALA A 62 20.76 -9.41 -8.81
N SER A 63 21.32 -10.22 -7.90
CA SER A 63 22.73 -10.64 -7.94
C SER A 63 23.10 -11.56 -9.12
N ILE A 64 22.11 -12.05 -9.88
CA ILE A 64 22.35 -12.94 -11.04
C ILE A 64 23.01 -12.20 -12.20
N SER A 65 22.86 -10.89 -12.30
CA SER A 65 23.36 -10.07 -13.42
C SER A 65 24.23 -8.91 -12.93
N SER A 66 25.22 -8.53 -13.72
CA SER A 66 26.00 -7.31 -13.53
C SER A 66 25.37 -6.09 -14.21
N SER A 67 24.36 -6.28 -15.06
CA SER A 67 23.63 -5.19 -15.72
C SER A 67 22.53 -4.64 -14.82
N ASP A 68 22.58 -3.37 -14.47
CA ASP A 68 21.57 -2.71 -13.65
C ASP A 68 20.15 -2.88 -14.22
N PHE A 69 19.99 -2.72 -15.53
CA PHE A 69 18.71 -2.93 -16.20
C PHE A 69 18.13 -4.33 -15.95
N VAL A 70 18.98 -5.35 -16.09
CA VAL A 70 18.57 -6.75 -15.86
C VAL A 70 18.31 -7.03 -14.38
N GLN A 71 19.12 -6.45 -13.46
CA GLN A 71 18.90 -6.56 -12.02
C GLN A 71 17.50 -6.07 -11.63
N TYR A 72 17.11 -4.86 -12.06
CA TYR A 72 15.79 -4.29 -11.75
C TYR A 72 14.65 -5.10 -12.36
N LEU A 73 14.83 -5.66 -13.56
CA LEU A 73 13.87 -6.55 -14.18
C LEU A 73 13.69 -7.85 -13.38
N LEU A 74 14.80 -8.48 -12.98
CA LEU A 74 14.80 -9.71 -12.19
C LEU A 74 14.17 -9.51 -10.80
N MET A 75 14.44 -8.37 -10.14
CA MET A 75 13.76 -8.00 -8.89
C MET A 75 12.25 -7.92 -9.06
N SER A 76 11.78 -7.30 -10.15
CA SER A 76 10.34 -7.20 -10.44
C SER A 76 9.70 -8.57 -10.67
N VAL A 77 10.36 -9.45 -11.41
CA VAL A 77 9.90 -10.84 -11.63
C VAL A 77 9.87 -11.61 -10.31
N ALA A 78 10.91 -11.50 -9.48
CA ALA A 78 10.96 -12.12 -8.16
C ALA A 78 9.81 -11.63 -7.25
N GLY A 79 9.50 -10.34 -7.28
CA GLY A 79 8.35 -9.77 -6.58
C GLY A 79 7.02 -10.39 -7.01
N ILE A 80 6.81 -10.59 -8.33
CA ILE A 80 5.62 -11.29 -8.84
C ILE A 80 5.55 -12.72 -8.30
N LEU A 81 6.65 -13.46 -8.32
CA LEU A 81 6.71 -14.81 -7.81
C LEU A 81 6.39 -14.86 -6.30
N CYS A 82 6.86 -13.90 -5.52
CA CYS A 82 6.52 -13.77 -4.10
C CYS A 82 5.01 -13.55 -3.89
N LEU A 83 4.36 -12.69 -4.71
CA LEU A 83 2.90 -12.49 -4.63
C LEU A 83 2.11 -13.73 -5.03
N LEU A 84 2.56 -14.46 -6.05
CA LEU A 84 1.94 -15.73 -6.46
C LEU A 84 2.08 -16.78 -5.35
N ALA A 85 3.25 -16.88 -4.73
CA ALA A 85 3.49 -17.77 -3.60
C ALA A 85 2.58 -17.41 -2.41
N GLN A 86 2.44 -16.12 -2.08
CA GLN A 86 1.52 -15.66 -1.04
C GLN A 86 0.06 -16.00 -1.38
N LYS A 87 -0.38 -15.73 -2.61
CA LYS A 87 -1.74 -16.07 -3.05
C LYS A 87 -2.00 -17.57 -2.95
N TRP A 88 -1.03 -18.38 -3.34
CA TRP A 88 -1.11 -19.83 -3.18
C TRP A 88 -1.15 -20.26 -1.71
N TRP A 89 -0.35 -19.63 -0.85
CA TRP A 89 -0.34 -19.87 0.61
C TRP A 89 -1.71 -19.63 1.25
N PHE A 90 -2.39 -18.58 0.84
CA PHE A 90 -3.72 -18.22 1.36
C PHE A 90 -4.88 -18.84 0.56
N ALA A 91 -4.59 -19.59 -0.52
CA ALA A 91 -5.65 -20.21 -1.32
C ALA A 91 -6.47 -21.23 -0.51
N PRO A 92 -7.77 -21.37 -0.81
CA PRO A 92 -8.54 -20.60 -1.81
C PRO A 92 -9.11 -19.27 -1.26
N ALA A 93 -8.90 -18.95 0.01
CA ALA A 93 -9.62 -17.90 0.71
C ALA A 93 -9.29 -16.47 0.23
N PHE A 94 -8.07 -16.23 -0.27
CA PHE A 94 -7.59 -14.90 -0.61
C PHE A 94 -7.74 -14.54 -2.09
N LYS A 95 -8.42 -13.42 -2.37
CA LYS A 95 -8.63 -12.92 -3.74
C LYS A 95 -7.42 -12.20 -4.34
N GLY A 96 -6.38 -11.92 -3.54
CA GLY A 96 -5.18 -11.20 -3.97
C GLY A 96 -5.28 -9.69 -3.81
N VAL A 97 -4.18 -9.00 -4.18
CA VAL A 97 -3.94 -7.58 -3.86
C VAL A 97 -4.13 -6.62 -5.03
N PHE A 98 -4.39 -7.09 -6.24
CA PHE A 98 -4.41 -6.23 -7.43
C PHE A 98 -5.75 -5.49 -7.63
N ARG A 99 -6.88 -6.13 -7.31
CA ARG A 99 -8.19 -5.56 -7.54
C ARG A 99 -8.54 -4.53 -6.47
N ALA A 100 -8.98 -3.34 -6.87
CA ALA A 100 -9.56 -2.36 -5.97
C ALA A 100 -11.00 -2.76 -5.57
N GLU A 101 -11.33 -2.53 -4.29
CA GLU A 101 -12.66 -2.81 -3.73
C GLU A 101 -13.51 -1.55 -3.55
N ILE A 102 -13.04 -0.42 -4.05
CA ILE A 102 -13.74 0.85 -4.09
C ILE A 102 -13.87 1.37 -5.52
N PRO A 103 -14.88 2.22 -5.82
CA PRO A 103 -15.07 2.76 -7.17
C PRO A 103 -13.93 3.71 -7.57
N LEU A 104 -13.65 3.80 -8.88
CA LEU A 104 -12.56 4.58 -9.48
C LEU A 104 -12.58 6.07 -9.04
N ARG A 105 -13.77 6.67 -8.93
CA ARG A 105 -13.92 8.06 -8.45
C ARG A 105 -13.28 8.27 -7.07
N LYS A 106 -13.43 7.30 -6.16
CA LYS A 106 -12.81 7.39 -4.83
C LYS A 106 -11.30 7.18 -4.88
N ILE A 107 -10.80 6.37 -5.81
CA ILE A 107 -9.37 6.23 -6.06
C ILE A 107 -8.82 7.57 -6.56
N GLY A 108 -9.47 8.23 -7.53
CA GLY A 108 -9.06 9.54 -8.02
C GLY A 108 -8.91 10.59 -6.92
N LEU A 109 -9.81 10.60 -5.92
CA LEU A 109 -9.69 11.50 -4.77
C LEU A 109 -8.46 11.21 -3.90
N LEU A 110 -7.98 9.97 -3.84
CA LEU A 110 -6.75 9.61 -3.11
C LEU A 110 -5.49 10.05 -3.86
N PHE A 111 -5.58 10.25 -5.19
CA PHE A 111 -4.47 10.78 -5.98
C PHE A 111 -4.25 12.28 -5.76
N VAL A 112 -5.24 13.04 -5.31
CA VAL A 112 -5.13 14.51 -5.16
C VAL A 112 -3.95 14.91 -4.27
N PRO A 113 -3.81 14.43 -3.01
CA PRO A 113 -2.66 14.80 -2.20
C PRO A 113 -1.32 14.33 -2.80
N PHE A 114 -1.30 13.19 -3.46
CA PHE A 114 -0.14 12.69 -4.18
C PHE A 114 0.26 13.60 -5.35
N LEU A 115 -0.70 14.05 -6.16
CA LEU A 115 -0.41 14.95 -7.28
C LEU A 115 0.09 16.31 -6.80
N ILE A 116 -0.41 16.80 -5.66
CA ILE A 116 0.11 18.02 -5.04
C ILE A 116 1.56 17.80 -4.59
N GLN A 117 1.86 16.70 -3.90
CA GLN A 117 3.22 16.33 -3.51
C GLN A 117 4.14 16.26 -4.74
N LEU A 118 3.73 15.53 -5.77
CA LEU A 118 4.51 15.35 -7.01
C LEU A 118 4.82 16.67 -7.68
N LEU A 119 3.82 17.55 -7.80
CA LEU A 119 3.99 18.89 -8.39
C LEU A 119 4.95 19.75 -7.57
N LEU A 120 4.78 19.80 -6.26
CA LEU A 120 5.65 20.61 -5.38
C LEU A 120 7.09 20.09 -5.41
N SER A 121 7.31 18.79 -5.36
CA SER A 121 8.64 18.18 -5.44
C SER A 121 9.30 18.43 -6.81
N TRP A 122 8.51 18.37 -7.90
CA TRP A 122 9.00 18.73 -9.22
C TRP A 122 9.41 20.21 -9.31
N LEU A 123 8.58 21.12 -8.79
CA LEU A 123 8.91 22.56 -8.78
C LEU A 123 10.18 22.86 -8.00
N LEU A 124 10.37 22.22 -6.84
CA LEU A 124 11.59 22.34 -6.05
C LEU A 124 12.82 21.83 -6.80
N ASN A 125 12.67 20.71 -7.51
CA ASN A 125 13.72 20.15 -8.33
C ASN A 125 14.12 21.10 -9.50
N VAL A 126 13.11 21.75 -10.11
CA VAL A 126 13.33 22.78 -11.15
C VAL A 126 14.01 24.02 -10.56
N MET A 127 13.65 24.43 -9.34
CA MET A 127 14.31 25.57 -8.66
C MET A 127 15.77 25.27 -8.32
N ASP A 128 16.11 24.04 -7.99
CA ASP A 128 17.46 23.62 -7.59
C ASP A 128 18.39 23.35 -8.79
N HIS A 129 17.85 22.76 -9.86
CA HIS A 129 18.64 22.25 -11.00
C HIS A 129 18.25 22.86 -12.36
N GLY A 130 17.26 23.77 -12.39
CA GLY A 130 16.67 24.25 -13.65
C GLY A 130 15.80 23.21 -14.33
N LEU A 131 15.40 23.51 -15.57
CA LEU A 131 14.63 22.56 -16.39
C LEU A 131 15.58 21.49 -16.94
N PHE A 132 15.69 20.40 -16.21
CA PHE A 132 16.42 19.21 -16.64
C PHE A 132 15.44 18.06 -16.87
N PHE A 133 15.60 17.36 -17.99
CA PHE A 133 14.81 16.16 -18.29
C PHE A 133 15.66 15.19 -19.11
N HIS A 134 15.92 14.01 -18.53
CA HIS A 134 16.67 12.96 -19.20
C HIS A 134 16.04 11.59 -18.90
N ALA A 135 15.14 11.15 -19.79
CA ALA A 135 14.52 9.83 -19.71
C ALA A 135 15.32 8.81 -20.50
N THR A 136 15.73 7.73 -19.82
CA THR A 136 16.35 6.54 -20.43
C THR A 136 15.54 5.30 -20.07
N ALA A 137 15.71 4.23 -20.85
CA ALA A 137 15.07 2.94 -20.54
C ALA A 137 15.46 2.43 -19.12
N LEU A 138 16.73 2.63 -18.73
CA LEU A 138 17.20 2.28 -17.39
C LEU A 138 16.42 3.03 -16.30
N ARG A 139 16.26 4.35 -16.41
CA ARG A 139 15.54 5.16 -15.41
C ARG A 139 14.06 4.79 -15.30
N VAL A 140 13.43 4.45 -16.41
CA VAL A 140 12.05 3.95 -16.42
C VAL A 140 11.97 2.62 -15.68
N VAL A 141 12.88 1.68 -15.97
CA VAL A 141 12.90 0.36 -15.31
C VAL A 141 13.24 0.49 -13.83
N MET A 142 14.17 1.38 -13.46
CA MET A 142 14.48 1.68 -12.05
C MET A 142 13.23 2.14 -11.28
N ALA A 143 12.53 3.14 -11.80
CA ALA A 143 11.32 3.68 -11.16
C ALA A 143 10.20 2.65 -11.06
N LEU A 144 9.98 1.88 -12.13
CA LEU A 144 8.98 0.79 -12.12
C LEU A 144 9.37 -0.32 -11.14
N SER A 145 10.65 -0.68 -11.08
CA SER A 145 11.13 -1.72 -10.17
C SER A 145 11.07 -1.28 -8.71
N ALA A 146 11.42 -0.03 -8.41
CA ALA A 146 11.29 0.53 -7.06
C ALA A 146 9.81 0.55 -6.64
N GLY A 147 8.95 1.21 -7.44
CA GLY A 147 7.53 1.30 -7.14
C GLY A 147 6.85 -0.06 -7.06
N PHE A 148 7.17 -1.00 -7.95
CA PHE A 148 6.61 -2.34 -7.90
C PHE A 148 7.24 -3.20 -6.80
N GLY A 149 8.56 -3.31 -6.78
CA GLY A 149 9.29 -4.20 -5.87
C GLY A 149 9.07 -3.83 -4.41
N GLU A 150 9.23 -2.56 -4.06
CA GLU A 150 9.07 -2.09 -2.69
C GLU A 150 7.62 -2.17 -2.22
N GLU A 151 6.66 -1.75 -3.06
CA GLU A 151 5.25 -1.88 -2.69
C GLU A 151 4.85 -3.35 -2.48
N VAL A 152 5.33 -4.25 -3.33
CA VAL A 152 5.10 -5.68 -3.16
C VAL A 152 5.69 -6.19 -1.85
N MET A 153 6.98 -5.92 -1.59
CA MET A 153 7.69 -6.43 -0.41
C MET A 153 7.08 -5.88 0.89
N PHE A 154 6.90 -4.56 0.98
CA PHE A 154 6.51 -3.93 2.25
C PHE A 154 5.00 -3.92 2.47
N ARG A 155 4.17 -3.80 1.43
CA ARG A 155 2.70 -3.68 1.58
C ARG A 155 1.97 -4.90 1.05
N GLY A 156 2.27 -5.35 -0.16
CA GLY A 156 1.57 -6.45 -0.83
C GLY A 156 1.62 -7.76 -0.07
N LEU A 157 2.76 -8.09 0.52
CA LEU A 157 2.96 -9.32 1.27
C LEU A 157 2.58 -9.18 2.75
N SER A 158 2.88 -8.06 3.39
CA SER A 158 2.74 -7.93 4.84
C SER A 158 1.34 -7.49 5.28
N ILE A 159 0.74 -6.47 4.64
CA ILE A 159 -0.56 -5.94 5.06
C ILE A 159 -1.69 -6.98 5.03
N PRO A 160 -1.82 -7.87 4.03
CA PRO A 160 -2.81 -8.94 4.08
C PRO A 160 -2.69 -9.84 5.32
N ILE A 161 -1.46 -10.16 5.74
CA ILE A 161 -1.19 -10.92 6.97
C ILE A 161 -1.70 -10.14 8.19
N GLY A 162 -1.28 -8.89 8.33
CA GLY A 162 -1.69 -8.02 9.42
C GLY A 162 -3.21 -7.84 9.49
N MET A 163 -3.84 -7.55 8.36
CA MET A 163 -5.29 -7.36 8.28
C MET A 163 -6.08 -8.63 8.57
N ARG A 164 -5.51 -9.81 8.29
CA ARG A 164 -6.16 -11.10 8.57
C ARG A 164 -6.02 -11.53 10.02
N TYR A 165 -4.83 -11.43 10.58
CA TYR A 165 -4.49 -12.10 11.82
C TYR A 165 -4.31 -11.17 13.03
N PHE A 166 -3.96 -9.90 12.83
CA PHE A 166 -3.85 -8.96 13.95
C PHE A 166 -5.23 -8.68 14.54
N LYS A 167 -5.36 -8.84 15.86
CA LYS A 167 -6.59 -8.63 16.61
C LYS A 167 -6.47 -7.35 17.43
N GLY A 168 -7.57 -6.62 17.58
CA GLY A 168 -7.61 -5.42 18.41
C GLY A 168 -8.13 -4.18 17.70
N LYS A 169 -8.59 -3.23 18.49
CA LYS A 169 -9.21 -1.99 17.99
C LYS A 169 -8.26 -1.08 17.20
N ASN A 170 -6.95 -1.21 17.39
CA ASN A 170 -5.94 -0.40 16.69
C ASN A 170 -5.29 -1.12 15.51
N LYS A 171 -5.86 -2.26 15.06
CA LYS A 171 -5.31 -3.11 13.99
C LYS A 171 -4.83 -2.31 12.78
N ILE A 172 -5.67 -1.47 12.20
CA ILE A 172 -5.37 -0.70 10.99
C ILE A 172 -4.14 0.20 11.20
N LEU A 173 -4.12 0.95 12.30
CA LEU A 173 -3.03 1.85 12.63
C LEU A 173 -1.73 1.07 12.87
N THR A 174 -1.79 -0.01 13.67
CA THR A 174 -0.62 -0.84 13.97
C THR A 174 -0.03 -1.46 12.70
N VAL A 175 -0.87 -2.00 11.81
CA VAL A 175 -0.42 -2.61 10.55
C VAL A 175 0.21 -1.55 9.63
N ALA A 176 -0.42 -0.37 9.50
CA ALA A 176 0.11 0.73 8.69
C ALA A 176 1.46 1.24 9.21
N LEU A 177 1.55 1.55 10.52
CA LEU A 177 2.77 2.03 11.14
C LEU A 177 3.90 0.99 11.07
N PHE A 178 3.59 -0.28 11.35
CA PHE A 178 4.59 -1.34 11.30
C PHE A 178 5.26 -1.43 9.93
N THR A 179 4.47 -1.50 8.85
CA THR A 179 5.04 -1.58 7.49
C THR A 179 5.81 -0.32 7.11
N SER A 180 5.35 0.85 7.55
CA SER A 180 6.00 2.14 7.25
C SER A 180 7.32 2.31 7.98
N VAL A 181 7.39 1.90 9.25
CA VAL A 181 8.63 1.93 10.04
C VAL A 181 9.65 0.94 9.46
N VAL A 182 9.23 -0.29 9.14
CA VAL A 182 10.14 -1.28 8.52
C VAL A 182 10.63 -0.79 7.16
N PHE A 183 9.77 -0.13 6.38
CA PHE A 183 10.14 0.49 5.11
C PHE A 183 11.17 1.61 5.29
N GLY A 184 10.97 2.53 6.23
CA GLY A 184 11.95 3.58 6.54
C GLY A 184 13.28 3.00 7.02
N LEU A 185 13.25 2.01 7.92
CA LEU A 185 14.46 1.34 8.42
C LEU A 185 15.26 0.65 7.31
N SER A 186 14.61 0.10 6.28
CA SER A 186 15.31 -0.51 5.14
C SER A 186 16.15 0.52 4.36
N HIS A 187 15.75 1.79 4.33
CA HIS A 187 16.49 2.86 3.66
C HIS A 187 17.73 3.34 4.43
N LEU A 188 17.88 2.99 5.71
CA LEU A 188 19.12 3.26 6.45
C LEU A 188 20.32 2.53 5.83
N GLY A 189 20.11 1.49 5.02
CA GLY A 189 21.15 0.88 4.19
C GLY A 189 21.86 1.88 3.25
N ASN A 190 21.18 2.99 2.88
CA ASN A 190 21.73 4.05 2.04
C ASN A 190 22.62 5.03 2.81
N ALA A 191 22.67 4.94 4.15
CA ALA A 191 23.55 5.75 5.01
C ALA A 191 24.99 5.24 5.09
N LYS A 192 25.40 4.34 4.16
CA LYS A 192 26.76 3.79 4.10
C LYS A 192 27.80 4.92 4.01
N GLY A 193 28.89 4.77 4.75
CA GLY A 193 29.95 5.79 4.78
C GLY A 193 29.60 7.05 5.59
N GLY A 194 28.55 7.03 6.43
CA GLY A 194 28.15 8.17 7.25
C GLY A 194 27.32 9.23 6.49
N ASN A 195 26.77 8.88 5.33
CA ASN A 195 25.94 9.78 4.53
C ASN A 195 24.66 10.16 5.28
N ALA A 196 24.55 11.44 5.69
CA ALA A 196 23.40 11.98 6.40
C ALA A 196 22.11 11.91 5.57
N ILE A 197 22.20 11.98 4.24
CA ILE A 197 21.02 11.90 3.35
C ILE A 197 20.34 10.53 3.46
N GLY A 198 21.09 9.43 3.58
CA GLY A 198 20.50 8.10 3.80
C GLY A 198 19.74 7.99 5.12
N ILE A 199 20.20 8.66 6.18
CA ILE A 199 19.48 8.72 7.47
C ILE A 199 18.19 9.53 7.30
N VAL A 200 18.29 10.70 6.68
CA VAL A 200 17.12 11.57 6.41
C VAL A 200 16.11 10.83 5.54
N GLN A 201 16.55 10.14 4.50
CA GLN A 201 15.70 9.31 3.65
C GLN A 201 14.95 8.25 4.49
N GLY A 202 15.64 7.54 5.39
CA GLY A 202 15.02 6.57 6.28
C GLY A 202 13.88 7.16 7.11
N ILE A 203 14.05 8.37 7.62
CA ILE A 203 13.03 9.07 8.41
C ILE A 203 11.85 9.52 7.52
N VAL A 204 12.15 10.13 6.38
CA VAL A 204 11.16 10.69 5.46
C VAL A 204 10.28 9.58 4.85
N THR A 205 10.88 8.45 4.50
CA THR A 205 10.16 7.30 3.93
C THR A 205 9.21 6.62 4.92
N ILE A 206 9.34 6.87 6.24
CA ILE A 206 8.28 6.48 7.20
C ILE A 206 6.99 7.27 6.91
N GLY A 207 7.10 8.57 6.61
CA GLY A 207 5.95 9.42 6.30
C GLY A 207 5.26 9.02 4.99
N THR A 208 6.00 8.97 3.89
CA THR A 208 5.47 8.52 2.59
C THR A 208 5.00 7.07 2.66
N GLY A 209 5.71 6.24 3.40
CA GLY A 209 5.35 4.85 3.68
C GLY A 209 3.98 4.70 4.33
N LEU A 210 3.67 5.56 5.31
CA LEU A 210 2.38 5.59 5.97
C LEU A 210 1.26 6.04 5.01
N PHE A 211 1.55 7.01 4.14
CA PHE A 211 0.60 7.41 3.10
C PHE A 211 0.27 6.25 2.15
N TYR A 212 1.28 5.57 1.59
CA TYR A 212 1.04 4.43 0.69
C TYR A 212 0.33 3.27 1.41
N ALA A 213 0.72 2.95 2.64
CA ALA A 213 0.00 1.95 3.44
C ALA A 213 -1.47 2.32 3.65
N ALA A 214 -1.76 3.59 3.92
CA ALA A 214 -3.12 4.09 4.09
C ALA A 214 -3.93 4.02 2.78
N VAL A 215 -3.34 4.36 1.63
CA VAL A 215 -3.97 4.24 0.30
C VAL A 215 -4.27 2.77 0.00
N PHE A 216 -3.33 1.86 0.22
CA PHE A 216 -3.56 0.44 0.03
C PHE A 216 -4.65 -0.10 0.95
N LEU A 217 -4.65 0.25 2.23
CA LEU A 217 -5.70 -0.11 3.19
C LEU A 217 -7.09 0.39 2.75
N ARG A 218 -7.17 1.59 2.19
CA ARG A 218 -8.41 2.20 1.70
C ARG A 218 -8.95 1.58 0.41
N THR A 219 -8.06 1.17 -0.48
CA THR A 219 -8.43 0.68 -1.81
C THR A 219 -8.50 -0.83 -1.90
N GLY A 220 -7.69 -1.53 -1.12
CA GLY A 220 -7.43 -2.97 -1.24
C GLY A 220 -6.63 -3.31 -2.51
N SER A 221 -6.09 -2.31 -3.23
CA SER A 221 -5.32 -2.53 -4.46
C SER A 221 -3.93 -1.95 -4.34
N ILE A 222 -2.94 -2.82 -4.48
CA ILE A 222 -1.53 -2.43 -4.49
C ILE A 222 -1.15 -1.69 -5.77
N MET A 223 -1.88 -1.90 -6.88
CA MET A 223 -1.62 -1.21 -8.14
C MET A 223 -1.70 0.31 -8.01
N VAL A 224 -2.58 0.81 -7.12
CA VAL A 224 -2.73 2.24 -6.87
C VAL A 224 -1.45 2.82 -6.26
N THR A 225 -0.87 2.13 -5.28
CA THR A 225 0.37 2.58 -4.63
C THR A 225 1.60 2.35 -5.49
N ILE A 226 1.65 1.26 -6.26
CA ILE A 226 2.70 1.02 -7.26
C ILE A 226 2.76 2.16 -8.27
N ILE A 227 1.61 2.59 -8.82
CA ILE A 227 1.57 3.68 -9.79
C ILE A 227 2.04 4.99 -9.15
N MET A 228 1.56 5.31 -7.95
CA MET A 228 1.98 6.53 -7.24
C MET A 228 3.49 6.52 -6.97
N HIS A 229 4.01 5.44 -6.42
CA HIS A 229 5.43 5.31 -6.07
C HIS A 229 6.32 5.37 -7.32
N ALA A 230 6.00 4.57 -8.34
CA ALA A 230 6.76 4.58 -9.60
C ALA A 230 6.75 5.95 -10.29
N LEU A 231 5.63 6.69 -10.26
CA LEU A 231 5.57 8.05 -10.83
C LEU A 231 6.43 9.04 -10.03
N TYR A 232 6.46 8.91 -8.69
CA TYR A 232 7.28 9.76 -7.84
C TYR A 232 8.78 9.55 -8.10
N ASP A 233 9.21 8.29 -8.09
CA ASP A 233 10.60 7.95 -8.37
C ASP A 233 11.01 8.30 -9.81
N TRP A 234 10.13 8.03 -10.78
CA TRP A 234 10.38 8.38 -12.17
C TRP A 234 10.59 9.88 -12.32
N MET A 235 9.75 10.72 -11.70
CA MET A 235 9.92 12.16 -11.72
C MET A 235 11.31 12.56 -11.21
N TYR A 236 11.74 12.03 -10.06
CA TYR A 236 13.06 12.31 -9.51
C TYR A 236 14.19 11.82 -10.42
N PHE A 237 14.14 10.60 -10.91
CA PHE A 237 15.20 10.03 -11.75
C PHE A 237 15.36 10.78 -13.09
N VAL A 238 14.30 11.32 -13.67
CA VAL A 238 14.39 12.00 -14.96
C VAL A 238 14.64 13.49 -14.85
N THR A 239 14.34 14.11 -13.70
CA THR A 239 14.45 15.57 -13.54
C THR A 239 15.58 16.01 -12.60
N ASN A 240 16.24 15.08 -11.90
CA ASN A 240 17.39 15.40 -11.05
C ASN A 240 18.70 14.90 -11.67
N PRO A 241 19.63 15.80 -12.02
CA PRO A 241 20.92 15.42 -12.63
C PRO A 241 21.82 14.62 -11.68
N ALA A 242 21.70 14.80 -10.36
CA ALA A 242 22.47 14.04 -9.37
C ALA A 242 22.04 12.57 -9.28
N LEU A 243 20.79 12.24 -9.64
CA LEU A 243 20.26 10.88 -9.58
C LEU A 243 20.41 10.07 -10.86
N GLN A 244 21.37 10.43 -11.71
CA GLN A 244 21.59 9.76 -13.00
C GLN A 244 21.79 8.24 -12.88
N ASN A 245 22.41 7.80 -11.80
CA ASN A 245 22.69 6.38 -11.51
C ASN A 245 21.85 5.83 -10.36
N GLY A 246 20.78 6.56 -9.92
CA GLY A 246 19.97 6.15 -8.78
C GLY A 246 20.66 6.28 -7.41
N ASP A 247 21.86 6.88 -7.37
CA ASP A 247 22.60 7.05 -6.12
C ASP A 247 22.13 8.31 -5.37
N MET A 248 21.31 8.08 -4.34
CA MET A 248 20.86 9.14 -3.45
C MET A 248 21.99 9.82 -2.69
N ALA A 249 23.15 9.16 -2.53
CA ALA A 249 24.33 9.75 -1.90
C ALA A 249 24.96 10.89 -2.73
N ALA A 250 24.67 10.93 -4.03
CA ALA A 250 25.12 12.01 -4.91
C ALA A 250 24.32 13.32 -4.72
N MET A 251 23.18 13.27 -4.01
CA MET A 251 22.39 14.47 -3.72
C MET A 251 23.08 15.31 -2.64
N GLY A 252 23.30 16.58 -2.93
CA GLY A 252 23.70 17.58 -1.93
C GLY A 252 22.54 17.96 -1.01
N VAL A 253 22.84 18.48 0.19
CA VAL A 253 21.83 19.05 1.09
C VAL A 253 21.58 20.49 0.68
N THR A 254 20.55 20.71 -0.13
CA THR A 254 20.07 22.04 -0.55
C THR A 254 18.80 22.43 0.19
N THR A 255 18.43 23.72 0.13
CA THR A 255 17.14 24.18 0.68
C THR A 255 15.96 23.47 0.02
N ALA A 256 16.03 23.20 -1.28
CA ALA A 256 15.00 22.47 -2.00
C ALA A 256 14.87 21.03 -1.50
N VAL A 257 15.98 20.34 -1.24
CA VAL A 257 15.98 18.99 -0.63
C VAL A 257 15.36 19.00 0.76
N ILE A 258 15.69 19.99 1.60
CA ILE A 258 15.11 20.11 2.94
C ILE A 258 13.59 20.32 2.86
N ILE A 259 13.12 21.21 1.98
CA ILE A 259 11.67 21.43 1.81
C ILE A 259 10.98 20.20 1.25
N SER A 260 11.58 19.48 0.28
CA SER A 260 11.07 18.19 -0.22
C SER A 260 10.92 17.18 0.91
N CYS A 261 11.90 17.06 1.80
CA CYS A 261 11.82 16.18 2.97
C CYS A 261 10.63 16.54 3.89
N VAL A 262 10.36 17.83 4.09
CA VAL A 262 9.21 18.28 4.89
C VAL A 262 7.89 17.93 4.19
N ILE A 263 7.81 18.11 2.87
CA ILE A 263 6.63 17.72 2.07
C ILE A 263 6.39 16.22 2.18
N ASP A 264 7.42 15.40 1.97
CA ASP A 264 7.33 13.95 2.02
C ASP A 264 6.93 13.46 3.42
N LEU A 265 7.52 14.02 4.47
CA LEU A 265 7.15 13.69 5.84
C LEU A 265 5.70 14.09 6.15
N SER A 266 5.21 15.22 5.59
CA SER A 266 3.83 15.67 5.74
C SER A 266 2.81 14.69 5.15
N MET A 267 3.20 13.87 4.16
CA MET A 267 2.36 12.80 3.64
C MET A 267 2.00 11.77 4.72
N GLY A 268 2.83 11.62 5.74
CA GLY A 268 2.50 10.82 6.92
C GLY A 268 1.26 11.34 7.64
N VAL A 269 1.11 12.67 7.77
CA VAL A 269 -0.09 13.28 8.36
C VAL A 269 -1.33 12.98 7.51
N VAL A 270 -1.20 13.07 6.18
CA VAL A 270 -2.27 12.66 5.24
C VAL A 270 -2.60 11.18 5.43
N GLY A 271 -1.59 10.32 5.54
CA GLY A 271 -1.74 8.89 5.81
C GLY A 271 -2.54 8.63 7.10
N PHE A 272 -2.19 9.29 8.20
CA PHE A 272 -2.95 9.21 9.46
C PHE A 272 -4.41 9.64 9.28
N TRP A 273 -4.64 10.74 8.55
CA TRP A 273 -5.99 11.22 8.28
C TRP A 273 -6.80 10.22 7.44
N LEU A 274 -6.17 9.55 6.47
CA LEU A 274 -6.81 8.54 5.63
C LEU A 274 -7.25 7.29 6.41
N ILE A 275 -6.58 6.95 7.52
CA ILE A 275 -6.90 5.77 8.35
C ILE A 275 -7.51 6.13 9.72
N ARG A 276 -7.92 7.39 9.90
CA ARG A 276 -8.53 7.87 11.15
C ARG A 276 -9.72 7.01 11.61
N PRO A 277 -10.10 7.02 12.89
CA PRO A 277 -11.16 6.16 13.44
C PRO A 277 -12.48 6.21 12.67
N ALA A 278 -12.89 7.39 12.17
CA ALA A 278 -14.14 7.60 11.43
C ALA A 278 -14.24 6.80 10.10
N VAL A 279 -13.13 6.26 9.58
CA VAL A 279 -13.13 5.48 8.34
C VAL A 279 -12.79 4.01 8.54
N ARG A 280 -12.57 3.58 9.78
CA ARG A 280 -12.15 2.22 10.14
C ARG A 280 -13.09 1.16 9.56
N GLU A 281 -14.39 1.29 9.76
CA GLU A 281 -15.39 0.33 9.26
C GLU A 281 -15.34 0.19 7.73
N LYS A 282 -15.09 1.29 7.02
CA LYS A 282 -14.96 1.27 5.55
C LYS A 282 -13.71 0.49 5.10
N ILE A 283 -12.60 0.62 5.84
CA ILE A 283 -11.36 -0.14 5.59
C ILE A 283 -11.61 -1.62 5.91
N GLU A 284 -12.21 -1.93 7.04
CA GLU A 284 -12.55 -3.31 7.41
C GLU A 284 -13.43 -3.97 6.33
N ALA A 285 -14.44 -3.27 5.83
CA ALA A 285 -15.31 -3.76 4.77
C ALA A 285 -14.56 -4.02 3.44
N VAL A 286 -13.54 -3.21 3.11
CA VAL A 286 -12.65 -3.45 1.96
C VAL A 286 -11.90 -4.77 2.16
N TRP A 287 -11.30 -4.96 3.34
CA TRP A 287 -10.48 -6.14 3.63
C TRP A 287 -11.31 -7.41 3.83
N GLN A 288 -12.55 -7.32 4.33
CA GLN A 288 -13.48 -8.45 4.36
C GLN A 288 -13.76 -8.98 2.95
N LYS A 289 -13.91 -8.12 1.96
CA LYS A 289 -14.13 -8.53 0.56
C LYS A 289 -12.94 -9.27 -0.06
N LYS A 290 -11.72 -9.09 0.50
CA LYS A 290 -10.52 -9.80 0.04
C LYS A 290 -10.48 -11.27 0.42
N TRP A 291 -11.30 -11.68 1.39
CA TRP A 291 -11.31 -13.03 1.92
C TRP A 291 -12.66 -13.70 1.66
N LEU A 292 -12.65 -14.90 1.05
CA LEU A 292 -13.86 -15.65 0.74
C LEU A 292 -14.50 -16.29 1.98
N ASP A 293 -13.66 -16.62 2.98
CA ASP A 293 -14.04 -17.30 4.21
C ASP A 293 -14.25 -16.35 5.42
N TYR A 294 -14.22 -15.04 5.14
CA TYR A 294 -14.50 -14.06 6.20
C TYR A 294 -15.99 -14.05 6.50
N ALA A 295 -16.38 -14.85 7.50
CA ALA A 295 -17.73 -14.73 8.05
C ALA A 295 -17.86 -13.32 8.65
N LEU A 296 -18.84 -12.55 8.18
CA LEU A 296 -19.29 -11.37 8.89
C LEU A 296 -19.57 -11.78 10.34
N PRO A 297 -19.15 -10.98 11.35
CA PRO A 297 -19.65 -11.20 12.69
C PRO A 297 -21.17 -11.31 12.58
N VAL A 298 -21.72 -12.44 13.02
CA VAL A 298 -23.16 -12.53 13.23
C VAL A 298 -23.43 -11.41 14.23
N GLU A 299 -24.16 -10.38 13.80
CA GLU A 299 -24.78 -9.46 14.75
C GLU A 299 -25.60 -10.36 15.68
N THR A 300 -25.04 -10.74 16.80
CA THR A 300 -25.80 -11.27 17.93
C THR A 300 -26.63 -10.07 18.33
N GLY A 301 -27.85 -10.02 17.78
CA GLY A 301 -28.86 -9.09 18.21
C GLY A 301 -28.98 -9.25 19.72
N SER A 302 -28.36 -8.34 20.44
CA SER A 302 -28.66 -8.12 21.84
C SER A 302 -30.14 -7.71 21.89
N ALA A 303 -30.96 -8.70 22.11
CA ALA A 303 -32.32 -8.47 22.52
C ALA A 303 -32.23 -7.63 23.80
N TYR A 304 -32.43 -6.35 23.65
CA TYR A 304 -32.69 -5.45 24.75
C TYR A 304 -34.07 -5.88 25.30
N GLN A 305 -34.08 -6.89 26.15
CA GLN A 305 -35.23 -7.17 26.99
C GLN A 305 -35.27 -6.06 28.05
N GLY A 306 -36.13 -5.09 27.78
CA GLY A 306 -36.60 -4.16 28.80
C GLY A 306 -37.20 -4.98 29.96
N LYS A 307 -36.63 -4.81 31.14
CA LYS A 307 -37.32 -5.12 32.39
C LYS A 307 -37.97 -3.83 32.89
N HIS A 308 -39.26 -3.94 33.08
CA HIS A 308 -40.14 -3.00 33.79
C HIS A 308 -39.61 -2.65 35.17
#